data_c9cc5c2cc403d3ef55c87d345a682962
#
_entry.id   c9cc5c2cc403d3ef55c87d345a682962
#
_cell.length_a   1.000
_cell.length_b   1.000
_cell.length_c   1.000
_cell.angle_alpha   90.00
_cell.angle_beta   90.00
_cell.angle_gamma   90.00
#
_symmetry.space_group_name_H-M   'P 1'
#
loop_
_entity.id
_entity.type
_entity.pdbx_description
1 polymer ?
#
loop_
_entity_poly.entity_id
_entity_poly.type
_entity_poly.pdbx_seq_one_letter_code
_entity_poly.pdbx_strand_id
1 'polypeptide(L)'
;MKEDLYDDLLNEKEEKTDFQALFFKYIIHWPWFVASVLICTGLAFAYLRYQIPVYEVSSSILIKEDDKKSTNNALSAMQDFGMLSMTSNFDNELEILKSRTLIKKVVSRLNLYTNIAIEQSFGYDVPLYKNSPLDVFMTAEEADKLEGNIRLELIYSPTGQLTVTAFYIQNGDKQETTKSFDELPAILPLPVGVITISHNDSLPAPQEPVNLKAIISTPTAVAAGYRAGLTVAPISNTSTIATISVQNTHIQRASDFTQELIILYNQDTNTEKN
;
A
#
# COMPACT_ATOMS: atom_id res chain seq x y z
N MET A 1 -16.56 -80.92 14.03
CA MET A 1 -16.60 -79.74 14.93
C MET A 1 -15.34 -78.88 14.92
N LYS A 2 -14.23 -79.27 14.29
CA LYS A 2 -13.05 -78.35 14.13
C LYS A 2 -12.84 -77.96 12.65
N GLU A 3 -13.40 -78.68 11.72
CA GLU A 3 -13.33 -78.35 10.29
C GLU A 3 -14.36 -77.30 9.89
N ASP A 4 -15.54 -77.34 10.46
CA ASP A 4 -16.60 -76.32 10.19
C ASP A 4 -16.22 -74.92 10.66
N LEU A 5 -15.30 -74.77 11.67
CA LEU A 5 -14.84 -73.52 12.16
C LEU A 5 -13.78 -72.85 11.29
N TYR A 6 -13.06 -73.68 10.49
CA TYR A 6 -12.05 -73.19 9.55
C TYR A 6 -12.67 -72.76 8.23
N ASP A 7 -13.76 -73.37 7.79
CA ASP A 7 -14.49 -72.96 6.58
C ASP A 7 -15.26 -71.64 6.79
N ASP A 8 -15.72 -71.36 8.02
CA ASP A 8 -16.35 -70.09 8.34
C ASP A 8 -15.37 -68.90 8.41
N LEU A 9 -14.10 -69.18 8.76
CA LEU A 9 -13.04 -68.12 8.82
C LEU A 9 -12.43 -67.86 7.43
N LEU A 10 -12.56 -68.81 6.46
CA LEU A 10 -12.11 -68.60 5.10
C LEU A 10 -13.17 -68.04 4.17
N ASN A 11 -14.44 -67.99 4.64
CA ASN A 11 -15.54 -67.31 3.98
C ASN A 11 -15.80 -65.86 4.48
N GLU A 12 -14.79 -65.20 5.04
CA GLU A 12 -14.82 -63.73 5.07
C GLU A 12 -14.88 -63.28 3.60
N LYS A 13 -16.10 -63.13 3.12
CA LYS A 13 -16.37 -62.42 1.86
C LYS A 13 -15.57 -61.14 1.88
N GLU A 14 -14.48 -61.12 1.11
CA GLU A 14 -13.95 -59.86 0.63
C GLU A 14 -15.13 -59.08 0.10
N GLU A 15 -15.62 -58.12 0.89
CA GLU A 15 -16.54 -57.11 0.39
C GLU A 15 -15.79 -56.38 -0.72
N LYS A 16 -15.89 -56.90 -1.92
CA LYS A 16 -15.48 -56.18 -3.12
C LYS A 16 -16.31 -54.90 -3.10
N THR A 17 -15.69 -53.82 -2.65
CA THR A 17 -16.28 -52.50 -2.71
C THR A 17 -16.72 -52.29 -4.15
N ASP A 18 -18.01 -52.41 -4.41
CA ASP A 18 -18.58 -52.25 -5.73
C ASP A 18 -18.49 -50.73 -6.08
N PHE A 19 -17.39 -50.37 -6.71
CA PHE A 19 -17.13 -48.97 -7.11
C PHE A 19 -18.26 -48.42 -7.99
N GLN A 20 -18.98 -49.28 -8.72
CA GLN A 20 -20.12 -48.86 -9.51
C GLN A 20 -21.32 -48.47 -8.61
N ALA A 21 -21.62 -49.28 -7.61
CA ALA A 21 -22.70 -48.96 -6.65
C ALA A 21 -22.39 -47.72 -5.85
N LEU A 22 -21.14 -47.50 -5.42
CA LEU A 22 -20.70 -46.28 -4.78
C LEU A 22 -20.83 -45.06 -5.73
N PHE A 23 -20.41 -45.17 -6.97
CA PHE A 23 -20.51 -44.13 -7.98
C PHE A 23 -21.96 -43.69 -8.24
N PHE A 24 -22.89 -44.64 -8.38
CA PHE A 24 -24.31 -44.36 -8.55
C PHE A 24 -24.93 -43.74 -7.29
N LYS A 25 -24.50 -44.09 -6.09
CA LYS A 25 -24.95 -43.51 -4.84
C LYS A 25 -24.56 -42.02 -4.72
N TYR A 26 -23.34 -41.68 -5.20
CA TYR A 26 -22.91 -40.29 -5.18
C TYR A 26 -23.48 -39.46 -6.34
N ILE A 27 -23.68 -40.01 -7.51
CA ILE A 27 -24.29 -39.34 -8.66
C ILE A 27 -25.73 -38.87 -8.37
N ILE A 28 -26.47 -39.58 -7.57
CA ILE A 28 -27.85 -39.18 -7.22
C ILE A 28 -27.87 -37.83 -6.43
N HIS A 29 -26.76 -37.47 -5.80
CA HIS A 29 -26.59 -36.23 -5.03
C HIS A 29 -25.88 -35.13 -5.82
N TRP A 30 -25.67 -35.30 -7.13
CA TRP A 30 -24.99 -34.29 -7.95
C TRP A 30 -25.61 -32.91 -7.91
N PRO A 31 -26.97 -32.70 -7.72
CA PRO A 31 -27.53 -31.38 -7.62
C PRO A 31 -27.01 -30.62 -6.40
N TRP A 32 -26.76 -31.33 -5.27
CA TRP A 32 -26.16 -30.74 -4.08
C TRP A 32 -24.73 -30.29 -4.31
N PHE A 33 -23.99 -31.05 -5.09
CA PHE A 33 -22.63 -30.68 -5.49
C PHE A 33 -22.65 -29.40 -6.36
N VAL A 34 -23.53 -29.35 -7.35
CA VAL A 34 -23.71 -28.16 -8.20
C VAL A 34 -24.14 -26.94 -7.35
N ALA A 35 -25.11 -27.13 -6.45
CA ALA A 35 -25.54 -26.06 -5.56
C ALA A 35 -24.39 -25.54 -4.67
N SER A 36 -23.59 -26.43 -4.10
CA SER A 36 -22.41 -26.06 -3.32
C SER A 36 -21.38 -25.26 -4.14
N VAL A 37 -21.09 -25.70 -5.35
CA VAL A 37 -20.16 -24.99 -6.27
C VAL A 37 -20.71 -23.60 -6.61
N LEU A 38 -22.01 -23.47 -6.90
CA LEU A 38 -22.62 -22.17 -7.18
C LEU A 38 -22.56 -21.24 -5.99
N ILE A 39 -22.85 -21.73 -4.79
CA ILE A 39 -22.77 -20.94 -3.55
C ILE A 39 -21.32 -20.50 -3.30
N CYS A 40 -20.35 -21.41 -3.38
CA CYS A 40 -18.93 -21.08 -3.19
C CYS A 40 -18.43 -20.08 -4.21
N THR A 41 -18.81 -20.24 -5.49
CA THR A 41 -18.45 -19.30 -6.56
C THR A 41 -19.10 -17.93 -6.35
N GLY A 42 -20.36 -17.91 -5.94
CA GLY A 42 -21.06 -16.66 -5.61
C GLY A 42 -20.43 -15.92 -4.42
N LEU A 43 -20.05 -16.64 -3.37
CA LEU A 43 -19.35 -16.07 -2.21
C LEU A 43 -17.94 -15.57 -2.59
N ALA A 44 -17.21 -16.34 -3.41
CA ALA A 44 -15.90 -15.94 -3.91
C ALA A 44 -15.98 -14.68 -4.77
N PHE A 45 -16.98 -14.59 -5.66
CA PHE A 45 -17.22 -13.39 -6.47
C PHE A 45 -17.56 -12.18 -5.60
N ALA A 46 -18.45 -12.34 -4.61
CA ALA A 46 -18.77 -11.29 -3.66
C ALA A 46 -17.53 -10.83 -2.88
N TYR A 47 -16.72 -11.77 -2.38
CA TYR A 47 -15.48 -11.47 -1.67
C TYR A 47 -14.50 -10.68 -2.55
N LEU A 48 -14.27 -11.12 -3.79
CA LEU A 48 -13.37 -10.44 -4.73
C LEU A 48 -13.85 -9.02 -5.10
N ARG A 49 -15.17 -8.81 -5.11
CA ARG A 49 -15.76 -7.49 -5.41
C ARG A 49 -15.40 -6.43 -4.37
N TYR A 50 -15.15 -6.85 -3.11
CA TYR A 50 -14.79 -5.94 -2.01
C TYR A 50 -13.26 -5.83 -1.78
N GLN A 51 -12.45 -6.60 -2.51
CA GLN A 51 -10.99 -6.53 -2.40
C GLN A 51 -10.43 -5.37 -3.21
N ILE A 52 -9.60 -4.55 -2.56
CA ILE A 52 -8.88 -3.47 -3.22
C ILE A 52 -7.65 -4.07 -3.91
N PRO A 53 -7.47 -3.88 -5.23
CA PRO A 53 -6.29 -4.38 -5.94
C PRO A 53 -5.02 -3.69 -5.42
N VAL A 54 -3.98 -4.47 -5.19
CA VAL A 54 -2.65 -3.98 -4.82
C VAL A 54 -1.70 -4.22 -5.98
N TYR A 55 -0.99 -3.18 -6.37
CA TYR A 55 -0.03 -3.19 -7.48
C TYR A 55 1.38 -3.08 -6.92
N GLU A 56 2.33 -3.75 -7.56
CA GLU A 56 3.74 -3.61 -7.27
C GLU A 56 4.41 -2.81 -8.39
N VAL A 57 5.14 -1.76 -8.02
CA VAL A 57 5.93 -0.94 -8.93
C VAL A 57 7.39 -1.10 -8.55
N SER A 58 8.22 -1.41 -9.54
CA SER A 58 9.66 -1.61 -9.37
C SER A 58 10.46 -0.63 -10.21
N SER A 59 11.53 -0.09 -9.64
CA SER A 59 12.51 0.78 -10.30
C SER A 59 13.92 0.29 -9.97
N SER A 60 14.87 0.52 -10.87
CA SER A 60 16.28 0.16 -10.64
C SER A 60 17.14 1.41 -10.49
N ILE A 61 18.05 1.39 -9.54
CA ILE A 61 19.03 2.46 -9.30
C ILE A 61 20.44 1.90 -9.35
N LEU A 62 21.35 2.61 -10.01
CA LEU A 62 22.77 2.34 -9.94
C LEU A 62 23.38 3.11 -8.76
N ILE A 63 23.90 2.39 -7.80
CA ILE A 63 24.62 2.96 -6.65
C ILE A 63 26.10 3.06 -7.03
N LYS A 64 26.58 4.29 -7.13
CA LYS A 64 28.01 4.52 -7.40
C LYS A 64 28.79 4.41 -6.11
N GLU A 65 29.76 3.53 -6.08
CA GLU A 65 30.75 3.48 -5.01
C GLU A 65 31.66 4.70 -5.11
N ASP A 66 31.78 5.43 -4.02
CA ASP A 66 32.80 6.45 -3.90
C ASP A 66 34.12 5.75 -3.58
N ASP A 67 35.06 5.81 -4.50
CA ASP A 67 36.48 5.54 -4.28
C ASP A 67 37.04 6.58 -3.28
N LYS A 68 36.62 6.55 -2.03
CA LYS A 68 37.36 7.23 -0.96
C LYS A 68 38.71 6.52 -0.86
N LYS A 69 39.70 7.06 -1.57
CA LYS A 69 41.10 6.71 -1.40
C LYS A 69 41.43 6.74 0.08
N SER A 70 41.44 5.55 0.66
CA SER A 70 42.00 5.35 2.01
C SER A 70 43.52 5.67 1.91
N THR A 71 43.86 6.89 2.33
CA THR A 71 45.23 7.41 2.37
C THR A 71 46.04 6.81 3.54
N ASN A 72 45.82 5.58 3.93
CA ASN A 72 46.62 4.90 4.94
C ASN A 72 47.25 3.64 4.37
N ASN A 73 48.51 3.77 4.00
CA ASN A 73 49.38 2.73 3.43
C ASN A 73 49.57 1.45 4.28
N ALA A 74 48.97 1.36 5.45
CA ALA A 74 49.01 0.14 6.29
C ALA A 74 47.76 -0.76 6.05
N LEU A 75 46.69 -0.23 5.47
CA LEU A 75 45.46 -0.98 5.21
C LEU A 75 45.41 -1.57 3.79
N SER A 76 46.27 -1.11 2.90
CA SER A 76 46.36 -1.60 1.52
C SER A 76 46.81 -3.07 1.40
N ALA A 77 47.48 -3.60 2.42
CA ALA A 77 47.84 -5.02 2.47
C ALA A 77 46.67 -5.94 2.85
N MET A 78 45.55 -5.39 3.42
CA MET A 78 44.29 -6.11 3.67
C MET A 78 43.30 -5.94 2.51
N GLN A 79 43.60 -5.09 1.54
CA GLN A 79 42.75 -4.80 0.39
C GLN A 79 42.74 -5.91 -0.68
N ASP A 80 43.66 -6.88 -0.60
CA ASP A 80 43.57 -8.14 -1.38
C ASP A 80 42.37 -9.02 -0.95
N PHE A 81 41.71 -8.71 0.19
CA PHE A 81 40.41 -9.18 0.57
C PHE A 81 39.25 -8.23 0.16
N GLY A 82 39.44 -7.45 -0.90
CA GLY A 82 38.60 -6.37 -1.38
C GLY A 82 37.12 -6.70 -1.67
N MET A 83 36.73 -7.96 -1.64
CA MET A 83 35.32 -8.34 -1.75
C MET A 83 34.47 -7.99 -0.49
N LEU A 84 35.07 -7.96 0.69
CA LEU A 84 34.34 -7.71 1.94
C LEU A 84 34.02 -6.23 2.17
N SER A 85 34.84 -5.30 1.66
CA SER A 85 34.61 -3.86 1.82
C SER A 85 33.58 -3.33 0.80
N MET A 86 33.52 -3.90 -0.40
CA MET A 86 32.56 -3.53 -1.45
C MET A 86 31.12 -3.87 -1.05
N THR A 87 30.89 -5.10 -0.55
CA THR A 87 29.56 -5.51 -0.06
C THR A 87 29.08 -4.66 1.10
N SER A 88 29.94 -4.28 2.02
CA SER A 88 29.57 -3.48 3.20
C SER A 88 29.09 -2.06 2.83
N ASN A 89 29.73 -1.39 1.86
CA ASN A 89 29.31 -0.05 1.44
C ASN A 89 27.97 -0.09 0.69
N PHE A 90 27.81 -1.05 -0.22
CA PHE A 90 26.58 -1.22 -0.95
C PHE A 90 25.39 -1.55 -0.03
N ASP A 91 25.58 -2.44 0.94
CA ASP A 91 24.54 -2.79 1.91
C ASP A 91 24.14 -1.59 2.79
N ASN A 92 25.09 -0.72 3.15
CA ASN A 92 24.79 0.52 3.87
C ASN A 92 23.92 1.47 3.01
N GLU A 93 24.20 1.60 1.72
CA GLU A 93 23.39 2.41 0.82
C GLU A 93 21.96 1.86 0.65
N LEU A 94 21.79 0.53 0.63
CA LEU A 94 20.47 -0.09 0.64
C LEU A 94 19.69 0.24 1.93
N GLU A 95 20.37 0.28 3.08
CA GLU A 95 19.74 0.65 4.35
C GLU A 95 19.41 2.15 4.43
N ILE A 96 20.21 3.03 3.80
CA ILE A 96 19.90 4.46 3.67
C ILE A 96 18.61 4.64 2.86
N LEU A 97 18.44 3.93 1.75
CA LEU A 97 17.22 3.95 0.94
C LEU A 97 15.97 3.50 1.73
N LYS A 98 16.13 2.60 2.70
CA LYS A 98 15.06 2.13 3.61
C LYS A 98 14.91 2.99 4.86
N SER A 99 15.71 4.06 4.99
CA SER A 99 15.71 4.87 6.21
C SER A 99 14.36 5.57 6.41
N ARG A 100 13.90 5.59 7.66
CA ARG A 100 12.65 6.24 8.05
C ARG A 100 12.65 7.73 7.70
N THR A 101 13.79 8.39 7.85
CA THR A 101 13.94 9.82 7.61
C THR A 101 13.77 10.14 6.13
N LEU A 102 14.42 9.39 5.25
CA LEU A 102 14.32 9.58 3.80
C LEU A 102 12.89 9.30 3.31
N ILE A 103 12.29 8.19 3.73
CA ILE A 103 10.91 7.84 3.37
C ILE A 103 9.93 8.91 3.87
N LYS A 104 10.11 9.43 5.09
CA LYS A 104 9.26 10.50 5.62
C LYS A 104 9.40 11.79 4.81
N LYS A 105 10.61 12.16 4.37
CA LYS A 105 10.82 13.30 3.46
C LYS A 105 10.04 13.11 2.15
N VAL A 106 10.08 11.91 1.55
CA VAL A 106 9.31 11.58 0.33
C VAL A 106 7.81 11.73 0.57
N VAL A 107 7.29 11.11 1.65
CA VAL A 107 5.88 11.16 2.02
C VAL A 107 5.40 12.59 2.21
N SER A 108 6.21 13.42 2.89
CA SER A 108 5.88 14.83 3.13
C SER A 108 5.91 15.65 1.84
N ARG A 109 6.92 15.45 0.99
CA ARG A 109 7.11 16.22 -0.25
C ARG A 109 6.03 15.95 -1.30
N LEU A 110 5.58 14.69 -1.38
CA LEU A 110 4.51 14.27 -2.29
C LEU A 110 3.09 14.35 -1.68
N ASN A 111 2.95 14.86 -0.45
CA ASN A 111 1.68 14.92 0.28
C ASN A 111 0.96 13.55 0.36
N LEU A 112 1.73 12.43 0.50
CA LEU A 112 1.18 11.08 0.50
C LEU A 112 0.42 10.72 1.79
N TYR A 113 0.46 11.57 2.80
CA TYR A 113 -0.31 11.42 4.04
C TYR A 113 -1.78 11.85 3.89
N THR A 114 -2.15 12.46 2.75
CA THR A 114 -3.53 12.72 2.37
C THR A 114 -3.99 11.70 1.34
N ASN A 115 -5.06 10.96 1.67
CA ASN A 115 -5.69 9.99 0.80
C ASN A 115 -7.09 10.47 0.43
N ILE A 116 -7.39 10.56 -0.86
CA ILE A 116 -8.70 10.94 -1.37
C ILE A 116 -9.29 9.74 -2.10
N ALA A 117 -10.59 9.51 -1.92
CA ALA A 117 -11.33 8.46 -2.62
C ALA A 117 -12.74 8.95 -3.00
N ILE A 118 -13.27 8.41 -4.09
CA ILE A 118 -14.68 8.56 -4.44
C ILE A 118 -15.48 7.51 -3.69
N GLU A 119 -16.54 7.96 -3.00
CA GLU A 119 -17.47 7.07 -2.34
C GLU A 119 -18.28 6.28 -3.37
N GLN A 120 -18.31 4.96 -3.24
CA GLN A 120 -19.15 4.09 -4.06
C GLN A 120 -20.23 3.44 -3.21
N SER A 121 -21.47 3.41 -3.76
CA SER A 121 -22.60 2.74 -3.08
C SER A 121 -22.43 1.23 -2.97
N PHE A 122 -21.69 0.61 -3.90
CA PHE A 122 -21.43 -0.83 -3.93
C PHE A 122 -19.96 -1.12 -4.24
N GLY A 123 -19.26 -1.78 -3.33
CA GLY A 123 -17.87 -2.16 -3.47
C GLY A 123 -16.96 -1.41 -2.50
N TYR A 124 -15.74 -1.14 -2.92
CA TYR A 124 -14.78 -0.34 -2.17
C TYR A 124 -14.74 1.10 -2.69
N ASP A 125 -14.38 2.06 -1.83
CA ASP A 125 -14.13 3.43 -2.24
C ASP A 125 -12.95 3.47 -3.22
N VAL A 126 -13.10 4.13 -4.37
CA VAL A 126 -12.05 4.18 -5.40
C VAL A 126 -11.01 5.20 -5.01
N PRO A 127 -9.76 4.78 -4.74
CA PRO A 127 -8.70 5.71 -4.39
C PRO A 127 -8.35 6.62 -5.56
N LEU A 128 -8.24 7.91 -5.28
CA LEU A 128 -7.79 8.93 -6.21
C LEU A 128 -6.39 9.41 -5.82
N TYR A 129 -5.68 9.97 -6.79
CA TYR A 129 -4.40 10.63 -6.58
C TYR A 129 -4.39 11.95 -7.37
N LYS A 130 -3.65 12.04 -8.47
CA LYS A 130 -3.64 13.23 -9.35
C LYS A 130 -4.92 13.41 -10.17
N ASN A 131 -5.77 12.41 -10.19
CA ASN A 131 -7.09 12.42 -10.85
C ASN A 131 -8.24 12.80 -9.90
N SER A 132 -7.94 13.37 -8.74
CA SER A 132 -8.96 13.91 -7.85
C SER A 132 -9.41 15.30 -8.33
N PRO A 133 -10.72 15.61 -8.34
CA PRO A 133 -11.21 16.94 -8.68
C PRO A 133 -10.89 18.00 -7.62
N LEU A 134 -10.58 17.56 -6.40
CA LEU A 134 -10.16 18.41 -5.29
C LEU A 134 -8.80 17.99 -4.78
N ASP A 135 -7.96 18.98 -4.46
CA ASP A 135 -6.73 18.80 -3.72
C ASP A 135 -6.95 19.21 -2.26
N VAL A 136 -6.59 18.32 -1.33
CA VAL A 136 -6.68 18.55 0.11
C VAL A 136 -5.28 18.61 0.67
N PHE A 137 -4.94 19.71 1.28
CA PHE A 137 -3.62 19.99 1.83
C PHE A 137 -3.68 20.43 3.29
N MET A 138 -2.79 19.88 4.08
CA MET A 138 -2.44 20.30 5.44
C MET A 138 -0.92 20.25 5.53
N THR A 139 -0.28 21.13 6.30
CA THR A 139 1.18 21.10 6.42
C THR A 139 1.64 19.80 7.09
N ALA A 140 2.79 19.24 6.64
CA ALA A 140 3.32 18.01 7.21
C ALA A 140 3.64 18.14 8.71
N GLU A 141 4.00 19.37 9.15
CA GLU A 141 4.32 19.67 10.55
C GLU A 141 3.07 19.65 11.44
N GLU A 142 1.94 20.14 10.94
CA GLU A 142 0.65 20.06 11.65
C GLU A 142 0.11 18.63 11.63
N ALA A 143 0.18 17.97 10.47
CA ALA A 143 -0.26 16.59 10.34
C ALA A 143 0.51 15.61 11.24
N ASP A 144 1.79 15.85 11.52
CA ASP A 144 2.57 15.02 12.43
C ASP A 144 2.17 15.17 13.92
N LYS A 145 1.48 16.25 14.27
CA LYS A 145 1.00 16.51 15.64
C LYS A 145 -0.39 15.94 15.90
N LEU A 146 -1.04 15.34 14.90
CA LEU A 146 -2.36 14.76 15.05
C LEU A 146 -2.36 13.59 16.03
N GLU A 147 -3.33 13.58 16.95
CA GLU A 147 -3.56 12.44 17.86
C GLU A 147 -4.17 11.22 17.12
N GLY A 148 -4.76 11.44 15.94
CA GLY A 148 -5.37 10.42 15.09
C GLY A 148 -5.59 10.95 13.68
N ASN A 149 -6.16 10.12 12.83
CA ASN A 149 -6.47 10.55 11.47
C ASN A 149 -7.62 11.55 11.45
N ILE A 150 -7.54 12.57 10.58
CA ILE A 150 -8.69 13.40 10.23
C ILE A 150 -9.39 12.75 9.04
N ARG A 151 -10.70 12.54 9.17
CA ARG A 151 -11.56 12.09 8.07
C ARG A 151 -12.41 13.26 7.62
N LEU A 152 -12.41 13.52 6.34
CA LEU A 152 -13.24 14.54 5.70
C LEU A 152 -14.23 13.85 4.77
N GLU A 153 -15.48 14.23 4.87
CA GLU A 153 -16.53 13.94 3.90
C GLU A 153 -16.80 15.23 3.13
N LEU A 154 -16.62 15.18 1.82
CA LEU A 154 -16.63 16.32 0.93
C LEU A 154 -17.75 16.13 -0.09
N ILE A 155 -18.67 17.07 -0.17
CA ILE A 155 -19.69 17.13 -1.21
C ILE A 155 -19.37 18.32 -2.09
N TYR A 156 -18.88 18.04 -3.30
CA TYR A 156 -18.49 19.06 -4.27
C TYR A 156 -19.53 19.19 -5.35
N SER A 157 -20.15 20.36 -5.46
CA SER A 157 -21.23 20.66 -6.41
C SER A 157 -20.67 21.25 -7.72
N PRO A 158 -21.36 21.03 -8.86
CA PRO A 158 -21.02 21.68 -10.15
C PRO A 158 -21.03 23.20 -10.08
N THR A 159 -21.75 23.78 -9.13
CA THR A 159 -21.83 25.24 -8.92
C THR A 159 -20.58 25.82 -8.23
N GLY A 160 -19.61 24.98 -7.87
CA GLY A 160 -18.41 25.39 -7.14
C GLY A 160 -18.57 25.36 -5.61
N GLN A 161 -19.76 25.08 -5.11
CA GLN A 161 -20.01 24.96 -3.67
C GLN A 161 -19.39 23.68 -3.10
N LEU A 162 -18.78 23.79 -1.94
CA LEU A 162 -18.17 22.69 -1.20
C LEU A 162 -18.74 22.61 0.21
N THR A 163 -19.32 21.47 0.56
CA THR A 163 -19.67 21.14 1.96
C THR A 163 -18.65 20.16 2.50
N VAL A 164 -18.07 20.48 3.65
CA VAL A 164 -17.04 19.69 4.32
C VAL A 164 -17.50 19.29 5.70
N THR A 165 -17.56 18.00 5.98
CA THR A 165 -17.73 17.47 7.33
C THR A 165 -16.41 16.84 7.76
N ALA A 166 -15.79 17.36 8.79
CA ALA A 166 -14.51 16.93 9.33
C ALA A 166 -14.72 16.17 10.65
N PHE A 167 -14.17 14.97 10.72
CA PHE A 167 -14.10 14.15 11.94
C PHE A 167 -12.64 14.07 12.39
N TYR A 168 -12.35 14.48 13.60
CA TYR A 168 -11.01 14.52 14.16
C TYR A 168 -11.00 14.19 15.66
N ILE A 169 -9.82 13.92 16.20
CA ILE A 169 -9.62 13.67 17.64
C ILE A 169 -8.89 14.88 18.24
N GLN A 170 -9.42 15.38 19.33
CA GLN A 170 -8.82 16.47 20.10
C GLN A 170 -8.90 16.14 21.59
N ASN A 171 -7.75 16.10 22.26
CA ASN A 171 -7.63 15.75 23.70
C ASN A 171 -8.26 14.38 24.03
N GLY A 172 -8.15 13.39 23.08
CA GLY A 172 -8.75 12.07 23.24
C GLY A 172 -10.22 11.97 22.84
N ASP A 173 -10.93 13.08 22.65
CA ASP A 173 -12.35 13.09 22.28
C ASP A 173 -12.55 13.22 20.77
N LYS A 174 -13.56 12.51 20.25
CA LYS A 174 -13.98 12.64 18.85
C LYS A 174 -14.82 13.89 18.67
N GLN A 175 -14.42 14.69 17.71
CA GLN A 175 -15.08 15.95 17.34
C GLN A 175 -15.55 15.86 15.89
N GLU A 176 -16.66 16.57 15.63
CA GLU A 176 -17.22 16.72 14.29
C GLU A 176 -17.48 18.20 14.01
N THR A 177 -17.13 18.66 12.81
CA THR A 177 -17.36 20.04 12.38
C THR A 177 -17.81 20.04 10.93
N THR A 178 -18.96 20.65 10.63
CA THR A 178 -19.47 20.83 9.26
C THR A 178 -19.40 22.28 8.87
N LYS A 179 -18.85 22.58 7.69
CA LYS A 179 -18.82 23.90 7.08
C LYS A 179 -19.13 23.82 5.60
N SER A 180 -19.80 24.86 5.08
CA SER A 180 -20.05 25.02 3.65
C SER A 180 -19.31 26.25 3.14
N PHE A 181 -18.77 26.15 1.94
CA PHE A 181 -18.02 27.18 1.25
C PHE A 181 -18.64 27.38 -0.13
N ASP A 182 -18.80 28.64 -0.52
CA ASP A 182 -19.41 28.98 -1.83
C ASP A 182 -18.39 28.99 -2.96
N GLU A 183 -17.10 29.16 -2.62
CA GLU A 183 -15.99 29.24 -3.59
C GLU A 183 -14.76 28.49 -3.08
N LEU A 184 -13.90 28.08 -4.02
CA LEU A 184 -12.59 27.51 -3.77
C LEU A 184 -11.49 28.52 -4.11
N PRO A 185 -10.33 28.53 -3.40
CA PRO A 185 -9.94 27.59 -2.35
C PRO A 185 -10.65 27.83 -1.02
N ALA A 186 -11.10 26.76 -0.38
CA ALA A 186 -11.71 26.77 0.94
C ALA A 186 -10.66 26.52 2.03
N ILE A 187 -10.67 27.35 3.07
CA ILE A 187 -9.79 27.22 4.24
C ILE A 187 -10.65 26.77 5.42
N LEU A 188 -10.38 25.58 5.93
CA LEU A 188 -11.03 25.00 7.09
C LEU A 188 -10.08 25.04 8.30
N PRO A 189 -10.20 26.04 9.19
CA PRO A 189 -9.45 26.06 10.43
C PRO A 189 -10.09 25.09 11.42
N LEU A 190 -9.31 24.12 11.89
CA LEU A 190 -9.64 23.22 12.97
C LEU A 190 -8.70 23.46 14.15
N PRO A 191 -9.11 23.10 15.39
CA PRO A 191 -8.22 23.21 16.55
C PRO A 191 -6.91 22.41 16.42
N VAL A 192 -6.93 21.38 15.55
CA VAL A 192 -5.80 20.46 15.30
C VAL A 192 -4.93 20.86 14.10
N GLY A 193 -5.29 21.95 13.38
CA GLY A 193 -4.53 22.47 12.25
C GLY A 193 -5.43 23.05 11.15
N VAL A 194 -4.81 23.61 10.12
CA VAL A 194 -5.52 24.26 9.02
C VAL A 194 -5.50 23.37 7.77
N ILE A 195 -6.68 23.11 7.23
CA ILE A 195 -6.86 22.33 6.01
C ILE A 195 -7.24 23.29 4.88
N THR A 196 -6.48 23.25 3.78
CA THR A 196 -6.80 23.97 2.54
C THR A 196 -7.33 23.00 1.51
N ILE A 197 -8.46 23.33 0.92
CA ILE A 197 -9.09 22.53 -0.13
C ILE A 197 -9.19 23.39 -1.37
N SER A 198 -8.60 22.97 -2.48
CA SER A 198 -8.58 23.68 -3.74
C SER A 198 -9.12 22.81 -4.88
N HIS A 199 -9.57 23.44 -5.95
CA HIS A 199 -9.88 22.74 -7.18
C HIS A 199 -8.59 22.28 -7.86
N ASN A 200 -8.61 21.09 -8.45
CA ASN A 200 -7.52 20.61 -9.27
C ASN A 200 -7.67 21.17 -10.68
N ASP A 201 -6.91 22.22 -11.01
CA ASP A 201 -6.96 22.93 -12.29
C ASP A 201 -6.63 22.05 -13.51
N SER A 202 -6.07 20.85 -13.28
CA SER A 202 -5.78 19.87 -14.35
C SER A 202 -7.03 19.12 -14.81
N LEU A 203 -8.15 19.23 -14.09
CA LEU A 203 -9.40 18.55 -14.38
C LEU A 203 -10.54 19.55 -14.56
N PRO A 204 -11.51 19.26 -15.45
CA PRO A 204 -12.72 20.07 -15.57
C PRO A 204 -13.56 19.96 -14.29
N ALA A 205 -14.34 21.00 -14.01
CA ALA A 205 -15.33 20.96 -12.94
C ALA A 205 -16.32 19.80 -13.16
N PRO A 206 -16.73 19.12 -12.09
CA PRO A 206 -17.65 18.00 -12.21
C PRO A 206 -19.03 18.49 -12.75
N GLN A 207 -19.68 17.66 -13.55
CA GLN A 207 -21.02 17.97 -14.10
C GLN A 207 -22.15 17.61 -13.13
N GLU A 208 -21.87 16.72 -12.17
CA GLU A 208 -22.79 16.25 -11.13
C GLU A 208 -22.13 16.41 -9.77
N PRO A 209 -22.90 16.51 -8.68
CA PRO A 209 -22.32 16.52 -7.32
C PRO A 209 -21.51 15.26 -7.07
N VAL A 210 -20.28 15.44 -6.59
CA VAL A 210 -19.34 14.34 -6.31
C VAL A 210 -19.14 14.23 -4.80
N ASN A 211 -19.35 13.01 -4.27
CA ASN A 211 -19.06 12.68 -2.90
C ASN A 211 -17.65 12.10 -2.80
N LEU A 212 -16.80 12.78 -2.07
CA LEU A 212 -15.40 12.41 -1.85
C LEU A 212 -15.17 12.18 -0.37
N LYS A 213 -14.30 11.23 -0.07
CA LYS A 213 -13.74 11.02 1.27
C LYS A 213 -12.26 11.36 1.22
N ALA A 214 -11.79 12.17 2.15
CA ALA A 214 -10.37 12.41 2.33
C ALA A 214 -9.94 11.99 3.75
N ILE A 215 -8.79 11.35 3.84
CA ILE A 215 -8.19 10.95 5.12
C ILE A 215 -6.80 11.55 5.19
N ILE A 216 -6.58 12.38 6.22
CA ILE A 216 -5.27 12.92 6.54
C ILE A 216 -4.71 12.12 7.72
N SER A 217 -3.56 11.49 7.50
CA SER A 217 -2.86 10.69 8.50
C SER A 217 -1.55 11.36 8.88
N THR A 218 -0.91 10.93 9.96
CA THR A 218 0.41 11.47 10.30
C THR A 218 1.46 11.03 9.26
N PRO A 219 2.29 11.94 8.71
CA PRO A 219 3.39 11.60 7.80
C PRO A 219 4.28 10.47 8.34
N THR A 220 4.49 10.46 9.65
CA THR A 220 5.26 9.45 10.35
C THR A 220 4.64 8.04 10.25
N ALA A 221 3.32 7.92 10.43
CA ALA A 221 2.62 6.62 10.31
C ALA A 221 2.58 6.14 8.85
N VAL A 222 2.33 7.07 7.91
CA VAL A 222 2.32 6.75 6.48
C VAL A 222 3.71 6.30 6.01
N ALA A 223 4.78 6.98 6.44
CA ALA A 223 6.15 6.58 6.15
C ALA A 223 6.49 5.19 6.70
N ALA A 224 5.97 4.84 7.89
CA ALA A 224 6.12 3.48 8.43
C ALA A 224 5.42 2.43 7.56
N GLY A 225 4.22 2.75 7.04
CA GLY A 225 3.49 1.89 6.10
C GLY A 225 4.25 1.68 4.79
N TYR A 226 4.75 2.76 4.18
CA TYR A 226 5.59 2.67 2.97
C TYR A 226 6.86 1.86 3.22
N ARG A 227 7.53 2.06 4.36
CA ARG A 227 8.72 1.30 4.73
C ARG A 227 8.44 -0.19 4.84
N ALA A 228 7.31 -0.59 5.40
CA ALA A 228 6.91 -1.99 5.54
C ALA A 228 6.64 -2.67 4.18
N GLY A 229 6.11 -1.91 3.20
CA GLY A 229 5.85 -2.39 1.84
C GLY A 229 7.00 -2.15 0.85
N LEU A 230 8.11 -1.53 1.29
CA LEU A 230 9.28 -1.22 0.47
C LEU A 230 10.28 -2.38 0.52
N THR A 231 10.58 -2.93 -0.65
CA THR A 231 11.66 -3.90 -0.81
C THR A 231 12.79 -3.25 -1.60
N VAL A 232 13.99 -3.25 -1.05
CA VAL A 232 15.21 -2.80 -1.73
C VAL A 232 16.20 -3.96 -1.70
N ALA A 233 16.58 -4.45 -2.85
CA ALA A 233 17.46 -5.61 -3.00
C ALA A 233 18.42 -5.46 -4.18
N PRO A 234 19.63 -6.02 -4.12
CA PRO A 234 20.51 -6.08 -5.27
C PRO A 234 19.91 -6.96 -6.37
N ILE A 235 20.16 -6.62 -7.64
CA ILE A 235 19.75 -7.46 -8.77
C ILE A 235 20.51 -8.79 -8.78
N SER A 236 21.76 -8.77 -8.34
CA SER A 236 22.60 -9.96 -8.15
C SER A 236 23.66 -9.70 -7.07
N ASN A 237 24.24 -10.74 -6.51
CA ASN A 237 25.22 -10.65 -5.42
C ASN A 237 26.51 -9.88 -5.79
N THR A 238 26.75 -9.66 -7.08
CA THR A 238 27.93 -8.94 -7.61
C THR A 238 27.56 -7.63 -8.30
N SER A 239 26.30 -7.22 -8.24
CA SER A 239 25.80 -6.02 -8.94
C SER A 239 25.76 -4.83 -7.99
N THR A 240 26.19 -3.67 -8.46
CA THR A 240 25.98 -2.36 -7.82
C THR A 240 24.63 -1.73 -8.17
N ILE A 241 23.75 -2.49 -8.84
CA ILE A 241 22.39 -2.07 -9.18
C ILE A 241 21.44 -2.65 -8.17
N ALA A 242 20.64 -1.79 -7.55
CA ALA A 242 19.55 -2.18 -6.66
C ALA A 242 18.19 -2.04 -7.34
N THR A 243 17.29 -2.97 -7.06
CA THR A 243 15.86 -2.86 -7.40
C THR A 243 15.11 -2.36 -6.18
N ILE A 244 14.30 -1.34 -6.38
CA ILE A 244 13.38 -0.76 -5.40
C ILE A 244 11.98 -1.14 -5.83
N SER A 245 11.26 -1.91 -5.00
CA SER A 245 9.87 -2.31 -5.25
C SER A 245 8.98 -1.79 -4.13
N VAL A 246 7.83 -1.23 -4.49
CA VAL A 246 6.82 -0.77 -3.53
C VAL A 246 5.44 -1.25 -3.92
N GLN A 247 4.64 -1.66 -2.94
CA GLN A 247 3.26 -2.07 -3.12
C GLN A 247 2.31 -0.93 -2.75
N ASN A 248 1.35 -0.64 -3.63
CA ASN A 248 0.32 0.37 -3.39
C ASN A 248 -0.97 0.04 -4.16
N THR A 249 -2.08 0.57 -3.70
CA THR A 249 -3.39 0.46 -4.37
C THR A 249 -3.50 1.35 -5.61
N HIS A 250 -2.63 2.35 -5.75
CA HIS A 250 -2.60 3.28 -6.88
C HIS A 250 -1.23 3.28 -7.55
N ILE A 251 -1.16 2.82 -8.82
CA ILE A 251 0.10 2.62 -9.57
C ILE A 251 0.91 3.91 -9.68
N GLN A 252 0.26 5.03 -10.04
CA GLN A 252 0.97 6.31 -10.23
C GLN A 252 1.55 6.83 -8.91
N ARG A 253 0.84 6.63 -7.78
CA ARG A 253 1.32 6.99 -6.44
C ARG A 253 2.56 6.17 -6.04
N ALA A 254 2.59 4.88 -6.38
CA ALA A 254 3.76 4.03 -6.18
C ALA A 254 4.93 4.46 -7.07
N SER A 255 4.66 4.81 -8.33
CA SER A 255 5.69 5.29 -9.27
C SER A 255 6.29 6.62 -8.82
N ASP A 256 5.45 7.60 -8.44
CA ASP A 256 5.92 8.90 -7.96
C ASP A 256 6.74 8.74 -6.67
N PHE A 257 6.30 7.83 -5.76
CA PHE A 257 7.06 7.53 -4.55
C PHE A 257 8.46 6.97 -4.85
N THR A 258 8.56 5.98 -5.72
CA THR A 258 9.86 5.39 -6.06
C THR A 258 10.77 6.38 -6.78
N GLN A 259 10.22 7.18 -7.67
CA GLN A 259 10.97 8.22 -8.38
C GLN A 259 11.50 9.30 -7.42
N GLU A 260 10.65 9.81 -6.54
CA GLU A 260 11.02 10.83 -5.56
C GLU A 260 12.00 10.31 -4.52
N LEU A 261 11.88 9.03 -4.13
CA LEU A 261 12.84 8.37 -3.25
C LEU A 261 14.26 8.39 -3.85
N ILE A 262 14.36 8.07 -5.14
CA ILE A 262 15.63 8.09 -5.87
C ILE A 262 16.18 9.52 -5.99
N ILE A 263 15.31 10.50 -6.26
CA ILE A 263 15.72 11.91 -6.37
C ILE A 263 16.28 12.41 -5.03
N LEU A 264 15.56 12.18 -3.93
CA LEU A 264 15.98 12.63 -2.61
C LEU A 264 17.24 11.91 -2.13
N TYR A 265 17.36 10.60 -2.39
CA TYR A 265 18.58 9.86 -2.11
C TYR A 265 19.79 10.47 -2.83
N ASN A 266 19.67 10.76 -4.12
CA ASN A 266 20.74 11.39 -4.88
C ASN A 266 21.06 12.82 -4.38
N GLN A 267 20.06 13.58 -3.93
CA GLN A 267 20.25 14.91 -3.35
C GLN A 267 20.98 14.85 -2.01
N ASP A 268 20.57 13.97 -1.10
CA ASP A 268 21.20 13.79 0.21
C ASP A 268 22.67 13.34 0.03
N THR A 269 22.94 12.36 -0.84
CA THR A 269 24.30 11.89 -1.15
C THR A 269 25.21 12.99 -1.73
N ASN A 270 24.67 13.86 -2.59
CA ASN A 270 25.45 14.97 -3.16
C ASN A 270 25.70 16.09 -2.13
N THR A 271 24.79 16.28 -1.17
CA THR A 271 24.94 17.31 -0.14
C THR A 271 25.99 16.92 0.92
N GLU A 272 26.11 15.61 1.22
CA GLU A 272 27.14 15.10 2.12
C GLU A 272 28.56 15.14 1.54
N LYS A 273 28.69 15.27 0.20
CA LYS A 273 29.96 15.30 -0.52
C LYS A 273 30.53 16.70 -0.74
N ASN A 274 29.74 17.76 -0.53
CA ASN A 274 30.14 19.16 -0.65
C ASN A 274 30.38 19.80 0.70
#